data_57edf8769c21667130f8e566132a0584
#
_entry.id   57edf8769c21667130f8e566132a0584
#
_cell.length_a   1.000
_cell.length_b   1.000
_cell.length_c   1.000
_cell.angle_alpha   90.00
_cell.angle_beta   90.00
_cell.angle_gamma   90.00
#
_symmetry.space_group_name_H-M   'P 1'
#
loop_
_entity.id
_entity.type
_entity.pdbx_description
1 polymer ?
#
loop_
_entity_poly.entity_id
_entity_poly.type
_entity_poly.pdbx_seq_one_letter_code
_entity_poly.pdbx_strand_id
1 'polypeptide(L)'
;MSDAFNSDPLAWRPVKAPSLEEIHVIAEEAYRRLPKTFKALCEGLVIHIDDFPTDEVLDDLQAETEFDLLGLFQGIGLPFRSDSTPVQMPNMIWLYRRPILDYWSEHDEALGTIVTHVLVHEIGHHFGLSDDDMEAIERAADEEGESDEN
;
A
#
# COMPACT_ATOMS: atom_id res chain seq x y z
N MET A 1 -4.55 -25.29 -4.08
CA MET A 1 -5.78 -24.72 -4.02
C MET A 1 -5.97 -23.40 -4.62
N SER A 2 -5.01 -22.56 -4.64
CA SER A 2 -5.14 -21.23 -5.18
C SER A 2 -5.35 -21.18 -6.68
N ASP A 3 -5.36 -22.33 -7.35
CA ASP A 3 -5.35 -22.36 -8.80
C ASP A 3 -6.71 -22.49 -9.46
N ALA A 4 -7.78 -22.39 -8.69
CA ALA A 4 -9.12 -22.53 -9.24
C ALA A 4 -9.39 -21.54 -10.38
N PHE A 5 -8.96 -20.30 -10.23
CA PHE A 5 -9.15 -19.29 -11.27
C PHE A 5 -8.24 -19.49 -12.46
N ASN A 6 -7.03 -20.01 -12.22
CA ASN A 6 -6.09 -20.26 -13.30
C ASN A 6 -6.46 -21.49 -14.12
N SER A 7 -7.08 -22.49 -13.48
CA SER A 7 -7.44 -23.73 -14.16
C SER A 7 -8.77 -23.66 -14.86
N ASP A 8 -9.66 -22.72 -14.49
CA ASP A 8 -10.96 -22.56 -15.10
C ASP A 8 -11.28 -21.09 -15.30
N PRO A 9 -11.03 -20.57 -16.52
CA PRO A 9 -11.30 -19.17 -16.80
C PRO A 9 -12.74 -18.75 -16.55
N LEU A 10 -13.70 -19.67 -16.63
CA LEU A 10 -15.10 -19.34 -16.40
C LEU A 10 -15.38 -19.01 -14.93
N ALA A 11 -14.48 -19.39 -14.04
CA ALA A 11 -14.60 -19.03 -12.62
C ALA A 11 -14.56 -17.50 -12.43
N TRP A 12 -13.99 -16.77 -13.38
CA TRP A 12 -13.93 -15.31 -13.30
C TRP A 12 -15.24 -14.61 -13.64
N ARG A 13 -16.19 -15.32 -14.28
CA ARG A 13 -17.44 -14.70 -14.72
C ARG A 13 -18.19 -13.93 -13.64
N PRO A 14 -18.35 -14.45 -12.42
CA PRO A 14 -19.09 -13.73 -11.39
C PRO A 14 -18.21 -12.79 -10.57
N VAL A 15 -16.91 -12.77 -10.81
CA VAL A 15 -15.98 -12.03 -9.98
C VAL A 15 -15.98 -10.56 -10.39
N LYS A 16 -16.09 -9.69 -9.42
CA LYS A 16 -16.03 -8.24 -9.64
C LYS A 16 -14.67 -7.73 -9.20
N ALA A 17 -14.26 -6.61 -9.77
CA ALA A 17 -13.03 -5.98 -9.32
C ALA A 17 -13.18 -5.58 -7.85
N PRO A 18 -12.09 -5.64 -7.07
CA PRO A 18 -12.16 -5.25 -5.66
C PRO A 18 -12.63 -3.81 -5.49
N SER A 19 -13.50 -3.61 -4.52
CA SER A 19 -14.02 -2.28 -4.19
C SER A 19 -13.01 -1.50 -3.35
N LEU A 20 -13.30 -0.22 -3.11
CA LEU A 20 -12.50 0.60 -2.19
C LEU A 20 -12.40 -0.07 -0.82
N GLU A 21 -13.52 -0.57 -0.31
CA GLU A 21 -13.55 -1.23 0.98
C GLU A 21 -12.72 -2.49 1.00
N GLU A 22 -12.79 -3.28 -0.07
CA GLU A 22 -12.01 -4.51 -0.17
C GLU A 22 -10.51 -4.23 -0.25
N ILE A 23 -10.12 -3.21 -0.99
CA ILE A 23 -8.71 -2.79 -1.02
C ILE A 23 -8.27 -2.36 0.37
N HIS A 24 -9.14 -1.66 1.11
CA HIS A 24 -8.83 -1.22 2.46
C HIS A 24 -8.56 -2.43 3.39
N VAL A 25 -9.39 -3.44 3.31
CA VAL A 25 -9.21 -4.66 4.11
C VAL A 25 -7.88 -5.33 3.76
N ILE A 26 -7.59 -5.44 2.47
CA ILE A 26 -6.32 -6.04 2.02
C ILE A 26 -5.13 -5.24 2.56
N ALA A 27 -5.23 -3.91 2.53
CA ALA A 27 -4.16 -3.03 3.00
C ALA A 27 -3.96 -3.15 4.51
N GLU A 28 -5.03 -3.20 5.29
CA GLU A 28 -4.93 -3.37 6.74
C GLU A 28 -4.29 -4.71 7.09
N GLU A 29 -4.68 -5.76 6.40
CA GLU A 29 -4.11 -7.08 6.61
C GLU A 29 -2.63 -7.10 6.24
N ALA A 30 -2.29 -6.51 5.11
CA ALA A 30 -0.90 -6.42 4.68
C ALA A 30 -0.04 -5.66 5.69
N TYR A 31 -0.56 -4.54 6.20
CA TYR A 31 0.17 -3.75 7.19
C TYR A 31 0.37 -4.54 8.48
N ARG A 32 -0.65 -5.28 8.90
CA ARG A 32 -0.57 -6.10 10.12
C ARG A 32 0.59 -7.08 10.07
N ARG A 33 0.90 -7.62 8.91
CA ARG A 33 1.96 -8.61 8.73
C ARG A 33 3.36 -8.02 8.70
N LEU A 34 3.48 -6.72 8.60
CA LEU A 34 4.80 -6.08 8.53
C LEU A 34 5.53 -6.20 9.87
N PRO A 35 6.87 -6.25 9.83
CA PRO A 35 7.65 -6.37 11.07
C PRO A 35 7.37 -5.22 12.05
N LYS A 36 7.44 -5.53 13.33
CA LYS A 36 7.17 -4.52 14.37
C LYS A 36 8.11 -3.34 14.28
N THR A 37 9.37 -3.58 13.94
CA THR A 37 10.34 -2.51 13.82
C THR A 37 9.99 -1.53 12.71
N PHE A 38 9.43 -2.05 11.62
CA PHE A 38 8.99 -1.21 10.53
C PHE A 38 7.73 -0.42 10.93
N LYS A 39 6.77 -1.10 11.55
CA LYS A 39 5.53 -0.44 11.98
C LYS A 39 5.78 0.64 13.03
N ALA A 40 6.84 0.51 13.81
CA ALA A 40 7.19 1.51 14.81
C ALA A 40 7.56 2.86 14.18
N LEU A 41 7.97 2.87 12.91
CA LEU A 41 8.29 4.11 12.20
C LEU A 41 7.06 5.00 12.02
N CYS A 42 5.89 4.40 11.92
CA CYS A 42 4.66 5.14 11.60
C CYS A 42 3.52 4.75 12.52
N GLU A 43 3.75 4.87 13.83
CA GLU A 43 2.70 4.58 14.81
C GLU A 43 1.46 5.44 14.55
N GLY A 44 0.31 4.82 14.71
CA GLY A 44 -0.95 5.51 14.50
C GLY A 44 -1.27 5.73 13.04
N LEU A 45 -0.64 4.96 12.15
CA LEU A 45 -0.88 5.09 10.72
C LEU A 45 -2.36 4.94 10.38
N VAL A 46 -2.86 5.87 9.58
CA VAL A 46 -4.20 5.80 9.03
C VAL A 46 -4.08 5.48 7.54
N ILE A 47 -4.80 4.46 7.10
CA ILE A 47 -4.80 4.04 5.70
C ILE A 47 -6.07 4.54 5.03
N HIS A 48 -5.91 5.31 3.97
CA HIS A 48 -7.02 5.82 3.16
C HIS A 48 -6.97 5.21 1.77
N ILE A 49 -8.13 4.91 1.21
CA ILE A 49 -8.22 4.39 -0.14
C ILE A 49 -9.11 5.33 -0.96
N ASP A 50 -8.62 5.76 -2.11
CA ASP A 50 -9.40 6.52 -3.08
C ASP A 50 -9.21 5.89 -4.45
N ASP A 51 -10.07 6.24 -5.40
CA ASP A 51 -9.91 5.73 -6.75
C ASP A 51 -8.70 6.34 -7.44
N PHE A 52 -8.51 7.63 -7.31
CA PHE A 52 -7.41 8.35 -7.96
C PHE A 52 -6.87 9.45 -7.05
N PRO A 53 -5.61 9.84 -7.23
CA PRO A 53 -5.09 11.04 -6.57
C PRO A 53 -5.90 12.27 -7.00
N THR A 54 -5.92 13.28 -6.13
CA THR A 54 -6.52 14.57 -6.50
C THR A 54 -5.64 15.27 -7.54
N ASP A 55 -6.22 16.20 -8.27
CA ASP A 55 -5.46 17.01 -9.23
C ASP A 55 -4.34 17.76 -8.54
N GLU A 56 -4.57 18.23 -7.33
CA GLU A 56 -3.55 18.94 -6.54
C GLU A 56 -2.34 18.05 -6.28
N VAL A 57 -2.58 16.79 -5.88
CA VAL A 57 -1.50 15.83 -5.63
C VAL A 57 -0.74 15.55 -6.92
N LEU A 58 -1.46 15.33 -8.01
CA LEU A 58 -0.83 15.05 -9.31
C LEU A 58 0.05 16.20 -9.76
N ASP A 59 -0.42 17.42 -9.59
CA ASP A 59 0.34 18.61 -9.95
C ASP A 59 1.59 18.77 -9.07
N ASP A 60 1.43 18.58 -7.76
CA ASP A 60 2.54 18.72 -6.82
C ASP A 60 3.65 17.72 -7.09
N LEU A 61 3.30 16.51 -7.50
CA LEU A 61 4.26 15.45 -7.76
C LEU A 61 4.67 15.38 -9.23
N GLN A 62 4.15 16.27 -10.05
CA GLN A 62 4.46 16.33 -11.48
C GLN A 62 4.18 15.00 -12.19
N ALA A 63 3.10 14.34 -11.80
CA ALA A 63 2.68 13.11 -12.44
C ALA A 63 2.14 13.40 -13.84
N GLU A 64 2.50 12.56 -14.80
CA GLU A 64 2.02 12.74 -16.18
C GLU A 64 0.58 12.29 -16.34
N THR A 65 0.20 11.23 -15.64
CA THR A 65 -1.17 10.72 -15.69
C THR A 65 -1.64 10.36 -14.29
N GLU A 66 -2.94 10.23 -14.13
CA GLU A 66 -3.53 9.83 -12.85
C GLU A 66 -3.21 8.38 -12.48
N PHE A 67 -2.68 7.59 -13.41
CA PHE A 67 -2.28 6.20 -13.16
C PHE A 67 -0.83 6.06 -12.71
N ASP A 68 -0.06 7.13 -12.72
CA ASP A 68 1.37 7.07 -12.39
C ASP A 68 1.64 6.87 -10.90
N LEU A 69 0.66 7.14 -10.05
CA LEU A 69 0.84 7.14 -8.62
C LEU A 69 -0.05 6.07 -7.98
N LEU A 70 0.57 5.04 -7.40
CA LEU A 70 -0.15 3.95 -6.76
C LEU A 70 -0.45 4.24 -5.30
N GLY A 71 0.34 5.08 -4.67
CA GLY A 71 0.15 5.45 -3.28
C GLY A 71 0.91 6.70 -2.92
N LEU A 72 0.63 7.23 -1.73
CA LEU A 72 1.27 8.44 -1.23
C LEU A 72 1.28 8.42 0.28
N PHE A 73 2.47 8.55 0.86
CA PHE A 73 2.60 8.67 2.31
C PHE A 73 2.64 10.14 2.69
N GLN A 74 1.82 10.51 3.66
CA GLN A 74 1.80 11.85 4.21
C GLN A 74 2.06 11.76 5.71
N GLY A 75 3.29 11.99 6.09
CA GLY A 75 3.66 12.03 7.48
C GLY A 75 4.13 13.42 7.84
N ILE A 76 3.95 13.78 9.10
CA ILE A 76 4.53 15.01 9.57
C ILE A 76 5.93 14.64 10.05
N GLY A 77 6.90 14.93 9.20
CA GLY A 77 8.28 14.73 9.57
C GLY A 77 8.66 15.63 10.72
N LEU A 78 9.64 15.21 11.50
CA LEU A 78 10.14 16.03 12.61
C LEU A 78 10.52 17.44 12.20
N PRO A 79 11.13 17.67 11.03
CA PRO A 79 11.51 19.01 10.61
C PRO A 79 10.36 19.98 10.45
N PHE A 80 9.14 19.47 10.27
CA PHE A 80 7.97 20.31 10.06
C PHE A 80 7.16 20.51 11.34
N ARG A 81 7.59 19.91 12.43
CA ARG A 81 6.92 20.11 13.69
C ARG A 81 7.34 21.43 14.30
N SER A 82 6.36 22.23 14.58
CA SER A 82 6.57 23.46 15.33
C SER A 82 6.16 23.19 16.76
N ASP A 83 6.98 23.60 17.72
CA ASP A 83 6.64 23.45 19.13
C ASP A 83 5.38 24.21 19.48
N SER A 84 5.02 25.19 18.66
CA SER A 84 3.81 25.97 18.88
C SER A 84 2.56 25.30 18.35
N THR A 85 2.68 24.16 17.67
CA THR A 85 1.54 23.45 17.11
C THR A 85 1.13 22.34 18.06
N PRO A 86 0.01 22.51 18.78
CA PRO A 86 -0.39 21.51 19.76
C PRO A 86 -1.04 20.28 19.13
N VAL A 87 -1.47 20.35 17.87
CA VAL A 87 -2.16 19.25 17.21
C VAL A 87 -1.17 18.46 16.36
N GLN A 88 -1.07 17.18 16.64
CA GLN A 88 -0.26 16.29 15.85
C GLN A 88 -1.19 15.53 14.90
N MET A 89 -0.95 15.70 13.62
CA MET A 89 -1.69 14.92 12.64
C MET A 89 -1.09 13.53 12.55
N PRO A 90 -1.90 12.49 12.41
CA PRO A 90 -1.37 11.15 12.30
C PRO A 90 -0.63 10.98 10.98
N ASN A 91 0.26 9.98 10.95
CA ASN A 91 0.83 9.53 9.70
C ASN A 91 -0.30 8.94 8.87
N MET A 92 -0.31 9.26 7.60
CA MET A 92 -1.35 8.78 6.68
C MET A 92 -0.74 8.19 5.43
N ILE A 93 -1.32 7.13 4.93
CA ILE A 93 -0.97 6.62 3.62
C ILE A 93 -2.23 6.53 2.79
N TRP A 94 -2.11 7.00 1.55
CA TRP A 94 -3.17 6.93 0.57
C TRP A 94 -2.81 5.84 -0.42
N LEU A 95 -3.75 4.96 -0.73
CA LEU A 95 -3.59 3.98 -1.79
C LEU A 95 -4.66 4.26 -2.83
N TYR A 96 -4.28 4.19 -4.08
CA TYR A 96 -5.17 4.56 -5.18
C TYR A 96 -5.62 3.32 -5.93
N ARG A 97 -6.90 3.02 -5.79
CA ARG A 97 -7.48 1.78 -6.28
C ARG A 97 -7.29 1.58 -7.79
N ARG A 98 -7.62 2.58 -8.60
CA ARG A 98 -7.57 2.42 -10.05
C ARG A 98 -6.14 2.27 -10.57
N PRO A 99 -5.18 3.06 -10.14
CA PRO A 99 -3.78 2.80 -10.49
C PRO A 99 -3.27 1.43 -10.05
N ILE A 100 -3.65 0.99 -8.84
CA ILE A 100 -3.25 -0.33 -8.36
C ILE A 100 -3.85 -1.44 -9.22
N LEU A 101 -5.13 -1.34 -9.56
CA LEU A 101 -5.78 -2.35 -10.39
C LEU A 101 -5.20 -2.36 -11.81
N ASP A 102 -4.84 -1.19 -12.34
CA ASP A 102 -4.19 -1.08 -13.64
C ASP A 102 -2.83 -1.77 -13.63
N TYR A 103 -2.04 -1.51 -12.61
CA TYR A 103 -0.75 -2.15 -12.43
C TYR A 103 -0.91 -3.68 -12.32
N TRP A 104 -1.89 -4.10 -11.52
CA TRP A 104 -2.19 -5.51 -11.33
C TRP A 104 -2.53 -6.21 -12.63
N SER A 105 -3.30 -5.55 -13.49
CA SER A 105 -3.70 -6.15 -14.75
C SER A 105 -2.52 -6.35 -15.72
N GLU A 106 -1.45 -5.59 -15.55
CA GLU A 106 -0.29 -5.65 -16.44
C GLU A 106 0.83 -6.53 -15.90
N HIS A 107 0.74 -6.99 -14.67
CA HIS A 107 1.80 -7.76 -14.03
C HIS A 107 1.30 -9.10 -13.54
N ASP A 108 2.18 -10.08 -13.50
CA ASP A 108 1.84 -11.42 -13.04
C ASP A 108 2.14 -11.56 -11.54
N GLU A 109 1.41 -10.79 -10.75
CA GLU A 109 1.57 -10.78 -9.30
C GLU A 109 0.21 -10.77 -8.63
N ALA A 110 0.13 -11.34 -7.43
CA ALA A 110 -1.09 -11.30 -6.64
C ALA A 110 -1.37 -9.89 -6.16
N LEU A 111 -2.64 -9.53 -6.09
CA LEU A 111 -3.05 -8.20 -5.64
C LEU A 111 -2.51 -7.87 -4.25
N GLY A 112 -2.58 -8.82 -3.33
CA GLY A 112 -2.06 -8.60 -1.98
C GLY A 112 -0.57 -8.30 -1.95
N THR A 113 0.20 -8.95 -2.83
CA THR A 113 1.63 -8.69 -2.96
C THR A 113 1.88 -7.27 -3.42
N ILE A 114 1.10 -6.81 -4.39
CA ILE A 114 1.23 -5.45 -4.91
C ILE A 114 0.90 -4.42 -3.83
N VAL A 115 -0.19 -4.64 -3.09
CA VAL A 115 -0.58 -3.73 -2.01
C VAL A 115 0.50 -3.65 -0.94
N THR A 116 1.06 -4.80 -0.55
CA THR A 116 2.17 -4.84 0.41
C THR A 116 3.36 -4.04 -0.10
N HIS A 117 3.70 -4.24 -1.36
CA HIS A 117 4.83 -3.54 -1.99
C HIS A 117 4.62 -2.02 -1.96
N VAL A 118 3.44 -1.55 -2.29
CA VAL A 118 3.14 -0.11 -2.27
C VAL A 118 3.28 0.44 -0.85
N LEU A 119 2.71 -0.27 0.14
CA LEU A 119 2.83 0.14 1.54
C LEU A 119 4.29 0.28 1.97
N VAL A 120 5.07 -0.76 1.72
CA VAL A 120 6.48 -0.79 2.17
C VAL A 120 7.28 0.30 1.47
N HIS A 121 7.08 0.48 0.17
CA HIS A 121 7.88 1.44 -0.58
C HIS A 121 7.52 2.89 -0.28
N GLU A 122 6.23 3.21 -0.12
CA GLU A 122 5.84 4.57 0.21
C GLU A 122 6.30 4.96 1.61
N ILE A 123 6.11 4.08 2.57
CA ILE A 123 6.55 4.33 3.94
C ILE A 123 8.08 4.33 4.00
N GLY A 124 8.69 3.32 3.39
CA GLY A 124 10.15 3.17 3.44
C GLY A 124 10.88 4.35 2.82
N HIS A 125 10.43 4.83 1.67
CA HIS A 125 11.05 5.99 1.03
C HIS A 125 10.94 7.23 1.92
N HIS A 126 9.80 7.40 2.56
CA HIS A 126 9.61 8.55 3.45
C HIS A 126 10.63 8.55 4.60
N PHE A 127 10.94 7.38 5.13
CA PHE A 127 11.87 7.24 6.25
C PHE A 127 13.31 6.92 5.81
N GLY A 128 13.59 6.97 4.53
CA GLY A 128 14.94 6.83 4.01
C GLY A 128 15.51 5.42 4.00
N LEU A 129 14.65 4.42 3.95
CA LEU A 129 15.12 3.04 3.88
C LEU A 129 15.67 2.71 2.49
N SER A 130 16.67 1.83 2.46
CA SER A 130 17.24 1.39 1.20
C SER A 130 16.33 0.36 0.53
N ASP A 131 16.57 0.13 -0.76
CA ASP A 131 15.84 -0.90 -1.50
C ASP A 131 16.06 -2.27 -0.88
N ASP A 132 17.28 -2.56 -0.41
CA ASP A 132 17.58 -3.84 0.24
C ASP A 132 16.79 -4.00 1.54
N ASP A 133 16.68 -2.93 2.32
CA ASP A 133 15.91 -2.96 3.56
C ASP A 133 14.44 -3.23 3.26
N MET A 134 13.89 -2.58 2.25
CA MET A 134 12.48 -2.74 1.90
C MET A 134 12.20 -4.13 1.37
N GLU A 135 13.11 -4.69 0.59
CA GLU A 135 12.97 -6.05 0.08
C GLU A 135 12.96 -7.06 1.23
N ALA A 136 13.83 -6.87 2.22
CA ALA A 136 13.87 -7.74 3.38
C ALA A 136 12.57 -7.67 4.18
N ILE A 137 11.99 -6.46 4.28
CA ILE A 137 10.73 -6.26 4.98
C ILE A 137 9.59 -6.99 4.27
N GLU A 138 9.55 -6.92 2.94
CA GLU A 138 8.53 -7.62 2.16
C GLU A 138 8.65 -9.13 2.31
N ARG A 139 9.87 -9.66 2.32
CA ARG A 139 10.08 -11.09 2.53
C ARG A 139 9.61 -11.53 3.92
N ALA A 140 9.88 -10.73 4.94
CA ALA A 140 9.43 -11.04 6.29
C ALA A 140 7.90 -11.05 6.37
N ALA A 141 7.25 -10.13 5.67
CA ALA A 141 5.79 -10.08 5.63
C ALA A 141 5.21 -11.31 4.95
N ASP A 142 5.84 -11.78 3.87
CA ASP A 142 5.39 -12.98 3.17
C ASP A 142 5.50 -14.21 4.06
N GLU A 143 6.59 -14.33 4.80
CA GLU A 143 6.79 -15.45 5.73
C GLU A 143 5.74 -15.44 6.83
N GLU A 144 5.43 -14.27 7.36
CA GLU A 144 4.39 -14.12 8.38
C GLU A 144 3.04 -14.55 7.83
N GLY A 145 2.74 -14.16 6.58
CA GLY A 145 1.51 -14.56 5.92
C GLY A 145 1.39 -16.05 5.73
N GLU A 146 2.48 -16.70 5.37
CA GLU A 146 2.50 -18.15 5.20
C GLU A 146 2.27 -18.86 6.53
N SER A 147 2.86 -18.34 7.60
CA SER A 147 2.68 -18.90 8.93
C SER A 147 1.23 -18.80 9.37
N ASP A 148 0.58 -17.67 9.07
CA ASP A 148 -0.82 -17.45 9.46
C ASP A 148 -1.77 -18.39 8.71
N GLU A 149 -1.39 -18.86 7.54
CA GLU A 149 -2.23 -19.76 6.75
C GLU A 149 -2.16 -21.20 7.20
N ASN A 150 -1.22 -21.53 8.02
CA ASN A 150 -1.07 -22.87 8.57
C ASN A 150 -1.71 -22.97 9.93
#